data_b468b11fca05303839c557665083964c
#
_entry.id   b468b11fca05303839c557665083964c
#
_cell.length_a   1.000
_cell.length_b   1.000
_cell.length_c   1.000
_cell.angle_alpha   90.00
_cell.angle_beta   90.00
_cell.angle_gamma   90.00
#
_symmetry.space_group_name_H-M   'P 1'
#
loop_
_entity.id
_entity.type
_entity.pdbx_description
1 polymer ?
#
loop_
_entity_poly.entity_id
_entity_poly.type
_entity_poly.pdbx_seq_one_letter_code
_entity_poly.pdbx_strand_id
1 'polypeptide(L)'
;MEGLVIGLDLNDDYSQVSCNEKEKSWTVPTVICRRKEKETWLIGEEAYAATLLGEGVIVDKLLKMVRKDGTSTIGGICYTGMDLLKIFLKKLLEYPFKEFHTDEVAQLVITMHKTDARVTDCLMYCADHLNIPRDRVH
;
A
#
# COMPACT_ATOMS: atom_id res chain seq x y z
N MET A 1 -16.97 -19.53 2.90
CA MET A 1 -16.07 -18.60 3.61
C MET A 1 -16.45 -17.19 3.25
N GLU A 2 -16.71 -16.39 4.26
CA GLU A 2 -17.03 -14.98 4.03
C GLU A 2 -15.74 -14.18 3.92
N GLY A 3 -15.76 -13.16 3.09
CA GLY A 3 -14.63 -12.29 2.89
C GLY A 3 -14.18 -12.23 1.45
N LEU A 4 -13.32 -11.25 1.18
CA LEU A 4 -12.82 -10.98 -0.16
C LEU A 4 -11.57 -11.79 -0.47
N VAL A 5 -11.44 -12.25 -1.71
CA VAL A 5 -10.18 -12.78 -2.22
C VAL A 5 -9.52 -11.63 -2.99
N ILE A 6 -8.41 -11.13 -2.46
CA ILE A 6 -7.74 -9.95 -2.99
C ILE A 6 -6.40 -10.35 -3.58
N GLY A 7 -6.12 -9.86 -4.79
CA GLY A 7 -4.81 -9.98 -5.41
C GLY A 7 -4.10 -8.63 -5.37
N LEU A 8 -2.84 -8.62 -4.95
CA LEU A 8 -1.98 -7.44 -5.00
C LEU A 8 -0.81 -7.73 -5.92
N ASP A 9 -0.61 -6.90 -6.93
CA ASP A 9 0.59 -6.94 -7.76
C ASP A 9 1.37 -5.67 -7.47
N LEU A 10 2.50 -5.82 -6.77
CA LEU A 10 3.27 -4.69 -6.25
C LEU A 10 4.53 -4.44 -7.06
N ASN A 11 4.65 -3.25 -7.60
CA ASN A 11 5.83 -2.78 -8.33
C ASN A 11 6.10 -1.33 -7.93
N ASP A 12 7.33 -0.87 -8.14
CA ASP A 12 7.70 0.49 -7.75
C ASP A 12 7.06 1.58 -8.61
N ASP A 13 6.66 1.26 -9.83
CA ASP A 13 5.99 2.23 -10.70
C ASP A 13 4.49 2.24 -10.48
N TYR A 14 3.85 1.07 -10.55
CA TYR A 14 2.41 0.92 -10.39
C TYR A 14 2.11 -0.31 -9.57
N SER A 15 1.11 -0.21 -8.73
CA SER A 15 0.56 -1.35 -7.99
C SER A 15 -0.88 -1.57 -8.41
N GLN A 16 -1.30 -2.82 -8.44
CA GLN A 16 -2.67 -3.18 -8.79
C GLN A 16 -3.29 -3.98 -7.66
N VAL A 17 -4.51 -3.60 -7.28
CA VAL A 17 -5.33 -4.39 -6.38
C VAL A 17 -6.51 -4.91 -7.17
N SER A 18 -6.79 -6.20 -7.07
CA SER A 18 -7.92 -6.85 -7.73
C SER A 18 -8.73 -7.64 -6.73
N CYS A 19 -10.00 -7.81 -7.05
CA CYS A 19 -10.92 -8.57 -6.22
C CYS A 19 -11.73 -9.49 -7.12
N ASN A 20 -11.92 -10.74 -6.71
CA ASN A 20 -12.67 -11.71 -7.49
C ASN A 20 -14.17 -11.42 -7.52
N GLU A 21 -14.69 -10.67 -6.55
CA GLU A 21 -16.07 -10.23 -6.56
C GLU A 21 -16.27 -9.20 -7.67
N LYS A 22 -17.12 -9.51 -8.65
CA LYS A 22 -17.41 -8.64 -9.80
C LYS A 22 -16.18 -8.30 -10.66
N GLU A 23 -15.10 -9.06 -10.53
CA GLU A 23 -13.88 -8.90 -11.34
C GLU A 23 -13.36 -7.47 -11.43
N LYS A 24 -13.39 -6.75 -10.33
CA LYS A 24 -12.90 -5.37 -10.29
C LYS A 24 -11.42 -5.29 -9.94
N SER A 25 -10.74 -4.32 -10.54
CA SER A 25 -9.35 -4.03 -10.23
C SER A 25 -9.10 -2.52 -10.28
N TRP A 26 -8.08 -2.11 -9.53
CA TRP A 26 -7.63 -0.71 -9.50
C TRP A 26 -6.12 -0.69 -9.66
N THR A 27 -5.64 0.14 -10.58
CA THR A 27 -4.21 0.33 -10.81
C THR A 27 -3.83 1.72 -10.32
N VAL A 28 -2.84 1.78 -9.45
CA VAL A 28 -2.47 3.00 -8.73
C VAL A 28 -0.96 3.18 -8.78
N PRO A 29 -0.45 4.37 -9.11
CA PRO A 29 0.98 4.64 -8.96
C PRO A 29 1.45 4.35 -7.54
N THR A 30 2.61 3.69 -7.40
CA THR A 30 3.14 3.30 -6.09
C THR A 30 3.87 4.48 -5.46
N VAL A 31 3.10 5.46 -5.07
CA VAL A 31 3.59 6.69 -4.44
C VAL A 31 2.70 7.08 -3.27
N ILE A 32 3.29 7.76 -2.32
CA ILE A 32 2.58 8.25 -1.15
C ILE A 32 2.93 9.72 -0.93
N CYS A 33 1.96 10.51 -0.50
CA CYS A 33 2.13 11.92 -0.22
C CYS A 33 1.54 12.25 1.14
N ARG A 34 2.30 12.95 1.97
CA ARG A 34 1.77 13.51 3.21
C ARG A 34 1.42 14.97 2.97
N ARG A 35 0.17 15.33 3.25
CA ARG A 35 -0.30 16.71 3.10
C ARG A 35 0.26 17.58 4.23
N LYS A 36 0.69 18.79 3.88
CA LYS A 36 1.34 19.70 4.84
C LYS A 36 0.39 20.22 5.91
N GLU A 37 -0.82 20.53 5.53
CA GLU A 37 -1.79 21.19 6.44
C GLU A 37 -2.62 20.21 7.25
N LYS A 38 -2.83 19.01 6.72
CA LYS A 38 -3.59 17.96 7.39
C LYS A 38 -2.71 16.75 7.47
N GLU A 39 -2.50 16.19 8.62
CA GLU A 39 -1.68 14.99 8.79
C GLU A 39 -2.33 13.78 8.12
N THR A 40 -2.70 13.94 6.85
CA THR A 40 -3.34 12.90 6.05
C THR A 40 -2.40 12.44 4.94
N TRP A 41 -2.60 11.19 4.55
CA TRP A 41 -1.82 10.55 3.51
C TRP A 41 -2.68 10.33 2.27
N LEU A 42 -2.07 10.56 1.10
CA LEU A 42 -2.68 10.28 -0.20
C LEU A 42 -1.79 9.30 -0.95
N ILE A 43 -2.39 8.52 -1.84
CA ILE A 43 -1.63 7.60 -2.69
C ILE A 43 -2.01 7.80 -4.15
N GLY A 44 -1.15 7.33 -5.06
CA GLY A 44 -1.43 7.28 -6.48
C GLY A 44 -1.60 8.65 -7.11
N GLU A 45 -2.59 8.79 -7.97
CA GLU A 45 -2.83 10.03 -8.71
C GLU A 45 -3.14 11.21 -7.79
N GLU A 46 -3.85 10.97 -6.69
CA GLU A 46 -4.13 12.02 -5.72
C GLU A 46 -2.85 12.56 -5.07
N ALA A 47 -1.86 11.67 -4.85
CA ALA A 47 -0.56 12.07 -4.32
C ALA A 47 0.18 12.98 -5.30
N TYR A 48 0.18 12.64 -6.58
CA TYR A 48 0.78 13.48 -7.61
C TYR A 48 0.08 14.82 -7.72
N ALA A 49 -1.25 14.83 -7.70
CA ALA A 49 -2.01 16.07 -7.79
C ALA A 49 -1.69 17.01 -6.63
N ALA A 50 -1.65 16.52 -5.40
CA ALA A 50 -1.31 17.32 -4.23
C ALA A 50 0.12 17.86 -4.32
N THR A 51 1.05 17.07 -4.82
CA THR A 51 2.44 17.49 -4.98
C THR A 51 2.59 18.59 -6.01
N LEU A 52 1.85 18.50 -7.13
CA LEU A 52 1.87 19.54 -8.16
C LEU A 52 1.31 20.88 -7.64
N LEU A 53 0.37 20.82 -6.71
CA LEU A 53 -0.19 22.02 -6.07
C LEU A 53 0.64 22.53 -4.90
N GLY A 54 1.76 21.85 -4.58
CA GLY A 54 2.61 22.25 -3.45
C GLY A 54 2.00 21.94 -2.10
N GLU A 55 0.98 21.07 -2.04
CA GLU A 55 0.25 20.74 -0.82
C GLU A 55 0.84 19.60 0.00
N GLY A 56 1.87 18.95 -0.49
CA GLY A 56 2.43 17.80 0.21
C GLY A 56 3.80 17.40 -0.25
N VAL A 57 4.37 16.44 0.47
CA VAL A 57 5.68 15.83 0.16
C VAL A 57 5.45 14.42 -0.33
N ILE A 58 5.97 14.11 -1.52
CA ILE A 58 5.80 12.82 -2.17
C ILE A 58 7.00 11.90 -1.92
N VAL A 59 6.73 10.61 -1.75
CA VAL A 59 7.76 9.56 -1.70
C VAL A 59 7.35 8.47 -2.66
N ASP A 60 8.27 8.08 -3.53
CA ASP A 60 8.06 7.01 -4.50
C ASP A 60 9.00 5.82 -4.22
N LYS A 61 8.92 4.81 -5.05
CA LYS A 61 9.79 3.62 -4.99
C LYS A 61 9.83 2.98 -3.60
N LEU A 62 8.66 2.76 -3.04
CA LEU A 62 8.51 2.26 -1.68
C LEU A 62 9.11 0.87 -1.48
N LEU A 63 9.00 -0.03 -2.45
CA LEU A 63 9.57 -1.37 -2.36
C LEU A 63 11.09 -1.32 -2.36
N LYS A 64 11.68 -0.47 -3.20
CA LYS A 64 13.13 -0.25 -3.22
C LYS A 64 13.62 0.29 -1.87
N MET A 65 12.85 1.21 -1.28
CA MET A 65 13.17 1.77 0.03
C MET A 65 13.21 0.66 1.09
N VAL A 66 12.26 -0.25 1.09
CA VAL A 66 12.25 -1.39 2.02
C VAL A 66 13.47 -2.29 1.79
N ARG A 67 13.77 -2.62 0.53
CA ARG A 67 14.92 -3.48 0.21
C ARG A 67 16.25 -2.90 0.67
N LYS A 68 16.38 -1.58 0.70
CA LYS A 68 17.62 -0.89 1.05
C LYS A 68 17.64 -0.32 2.47
N ASP A 69 16.63 -0.65 3.29
CA ASP A 69 16.47 -0.08 4.63
C ASP A 69 16.49 1.45 4.60
N GLY A 70 15.91 2.04 3.55
CA GLY A 70 15.87 3.48 3.40
C GLY A 70 14.89 4.15 4.34
N THR A 71 15.11 5.45 4.55
CA THR A 71 14.25 6.27 5.38
C THR A 71 13.94 7.58 4.68
N SER A 72 12.87 8.23 5.09
CA SER A 72 12.50 9.56 4.59
C SER A 72 11.98 10.38 5.76
N THR A 73 12.46 11.62 5.86
CA THR A 73 12.01 12.54 6.91
C THR A 73 10.97 13.49 6.34
N ILE A 74 9.77 13.45 6.90
CA ILE A 74 8.65 14.27 6.46
C ILE A 74 8.05 14.96 7.68
N GLY A 75 7.97 16.28 7.64
CA GLY A 75 7.42 17.04 8.75
C GLY A 75 8.15 16.84 10.07
N GLY A 76 9.47 16.61 10.01
CA GLY A 76 10.29 16.38 11.18
C GLY A 76 10.25 14.95 11.71
N ILE A 77 9.49 14.06 11.10
CA ILE A 77 9.36 12.66 11.51
C ILE A 77 10.09 11.77 10.52
N CYS A 78 10.94 10.87 11.03
CA CYS A 78 11.65 9.91 10.20
C CYS A 78 10.80 8.66 10.00
N TYR A 79 10.48 8.34 8.74
CA TYR A 79 9.69 7.16 8.35
C TYR A 79 10.60 6.14 7.69
N THR A 80 10.44 4.87 8.04
CA THR A 80 11.12 3.77 7.34
C THR A 80 10.29 3.38 6.10
N GLY A 81 10.91 2.65 5.18
CA GLY A 81 10.18 2.08 4.05
C GLY A 81 9.02 1.19 4.50
N MET A 82 9.21 0.46 5.60
CA MET A 82 8.14 -0.38 6.19
C MET A 82 6.96 0.47 6.65
N ASP A 83 7.21 1.59 7.32
CA ASP A 83 6.15 2.50 7.77
C ASP A 83 5.33 3.02 6.59
N LEU A 84 6.02 3.46 5.56
CA LEU A 84 5.38 4.05 4.38
C LEU A 84 4.64 3.00 3.56
N LEU A 85 5.20 1.82 3.41
CA LEU A 85 4.53 0.73 2.68
C LEU A 85 3.27 0.28 3.41
N LYS A 86 3.30 0.23 4.72
CA LYS A 86 2.11 -0.10 5.53
C LYS A 86 0.98 0.90 5.27
N ILE A 87 1.30 2.19 5.26
CA ILE A 87 0.30 3.24 4.98
C ILE A 87 -0.23 3.10 3.55
N PHE A 88 0.65 2.87 2.59
CA PHE A 88 0.27 2.68 1.19
C PHE A 88 -0.69 1.50 1.03
N LEU A 89 -0.36 0.35 1.61
CA LEU A 89 -1.20 -0.85 1.52
C LEU A 89 -2.55 -0.66 2.17
N LYS A 90 -2.59 0.01 3.32
CA LYS A 90 -3.86 0.31 3.99
C LYS A 90 -4.76 1.15 3.08
N LYS A 91 -4.21 2.18 2.45
CA LYS A 91 -4.95 3.03 1.53
C LYS A 91 -5.37 2.28 0.26
N LEU A 92 -4.49 1.43 -0.26
CA LEU A 92 -4.77 0.65 -1.47
C LEU A 92 -5.92 -0.35 -1.23
N LEU A 93 -5.92 -1.02 -0.08
CA LEU A 93 -6.99 -1.96 0.26
C LEU A 93 -8.32 -1.28 0.54
N GLU A 94 -8.33 0.01 0.82
CA GLU A 94 -9.59 0.74 1.00
C GLU A 94 -10.45 0.72 -0.27
N TYR A 95 -9.85 0.60 -1.48
CA TYR A 95 -10.62 0.55 -2.72
C TYR A 95 -11.59 -0.63 -2.73
N PRO A 96 -11.15 -1.89 -2.59
CA PRO A 96 -12.10 -2.99 -2.52
C PRO A 96 -12.96 -2.98 -1.26
N PHE A 97 -12.43 -2.55 -0.12
CA PHE A 97 -13.21 -2.51 1.11
C PHE A 97 -14.40 -1.57 1.01
N LYS A 98 -14.22 -0.40 0.41
CA LYS A 98 -15.31 0.55 0.20
C LYS A 98 -16.29 0.09 -0.86
N GLU A 99 -15.78 -0.50 -1.94
CA GLU A 99 -16.63 -0.98 -3.03
C GLU A 99 -17.58 -2.09 -2.57
N PHE A 100 -17.09 -3.01 -1.75
CA PHE A 100 -17.86 -4.16 -1.30
C PHE A 100 -18.39 -4.05 0.13
N HIS A 101 -18.19 -2.89 0.77
CA HIS A 101 -18.67 -2.58 2.13
C HIS A 101 -18.25 -3.62 3.17
N THR A 102 -17.03 -4.12 3.07
CA THR A 102 -16.47 -5.08 4.03
C THR A 102 -14.97 -4.94 4.09
N ASP A 103 -14.38 -5.22 5.25
CA ASP A 103 -12.93 -5.28 5.44
C ASP A 103 -12.46 -6.71 5.75
N GLU A 104 -13.34 -7.70 5.59
CA GLU A 104 -12.98 -9.09 5.79
C GLU A 104 -12.26 -9.65 4.56
N VAL A 105 -11.07 -10.20 4.78
CA VAL A 105 -10.24 -10.78 3.73
C VAL A 105 -10.17 -12.30 3.94
N ALA A 106 -10.69 -13.04 2.97
CA ALA A 106 -10.60 -14.51 2.98
C ALA A 106 -9.21 -14.96 2.56
N GLN A 107 -8.67 -14.35 1.52
CA GLN A 107 -7.31 -14.62 1.04
C GLN A 107 -6.70 -13.35 0.46
N LEU A 108 -5.41 -13.18 0.70
CA LEU A 108 -4.61 -12.10 0.12
C LEU A 108 -3.44 -12.74 -0.62
N VAL A 109 -3.42 -12.58 -1.94
CA VAL A 109 -2.35 -13.10 -2.79
C VAL A 109 -1.50 -11.93 -3.26
N ILE A 110 -0.20 -11.99 -3.00
CA ILE A 110 0.72 -10.89 -3.33
C ILE A 110 1.73 -11.38 -4.37
N THR A 111 1.86 -10.64 -5.45
CA THR A 111 2.87 -10.91 -6.48
C THR A 111 3.80 -9.70 -6.61
N MET A 112 5.05 -9.98 -6.97
CA MET A 112 6.10 -8.96 -7.14
C MET A 112 7.04 -9.41 -8.25
N HIS A 113 7.66 -8.44 -8.94
CA HIS A 113 8.67 -8.75 -9.96
C HIS A 113 9.89 -9.44 -9.38
N LYS A 114 10.36 -8.96 -8.22
CA LYS A 114 11.48 -9.56 -7.51
C LYS A 114 11.06 -9.88 -6.10
N THR A 115 11.22 -11.13 -5.71
CA THR A 115 11.03 -11.51 -4.31
C THR A 115 12.28 -11.13 -3.53
N ASP A 116 12.08 -10.56 -2.36
CA ASP A 116 13.15 -10.15 -1.46
C ASP A 116 12.66 -10.42 -0.04
N ALA A 117 13.51 -11.02 0.78
CA ALA A 117 13.12 -11.40 2.14
C ALA A 117 12.67 -10.21 2.97
N ARG A 118 13.33 -9.06 2.82
CA ARG A 118 12.96 -7.84 3.56
C ARG A 118 11.58 -7.35 3.18
N VAL A 119 11.26 -7.36 1.88
CA VAL A 119 9.94 -6.96 1.40
C VAL A 119 8.90 -7.96 1.85
N THR A 120 9.17 -9.26 1.74
CA THR A 120 8.25 -10.30 2.19
C THR A 120 7.94 -10.16 3.68
N ASP A 121 8.97 -9.98 4.51
CA ASP A 121 8.78 -9.79 5.95
C ASP A 121 7.99 -8.52 6.25
N CYS A 122 8.26 -7.45 5.52
CA CYS A 122 7.53 -6.20 5.64
C CYS A 122 6.04 -6.38 5.31
N LEU A 123 5.73 -7.12 4.24
CA LEU A 123 4.35 -7.36 3.83
C LEU A 123 3.60 -8.21 4.87
N MET A 124 4.25 -9.20 5.46
CA MET A 124 3.65 -9.98 6.54
C MET A 124 3.37 -9.11 7.77
N TYR A 125 4.31 -8.24 8.11
CA TYR A 125 4.13 -7.27 9.19
C TYR A 125 2.95 -6.32 8.90
N CYS A 126 2.86 -5.83 7.67
CA CYS A 126 1.76 -4.96 7.27
C CYS A 126 0.42 -5.68 7.37
N ALA A 127 0.35 -6.93 6.94
CA ALA A 127 -0.87 -7.73 7.03
C ALA A 127 -1.32 -7.91 8.48
N ASP A 128 -0.38 -8.19 9.39
CA ASP A 128 -0.69 -8.28 10.82
C ASP A 128 -1.31 -6.98 11.35
N HIS A 129 -0.75 -5.84 10.97
CA HIS A 129 -1.26 -4.54 11.40
C HIS A 129 -2.60 -4.16 10.78
N LEU A 130 -2.95 -4.79 9.68
CA LEU A 130 -4.24 -4.61 9.02
C LEU A 130 -5.26 -5.66 9.43
N ASN A 131 -4.93 -6.47 10.43
CA ASN A 131 -5.78 -7.54 10.97
C ASN A 131 -6.09 -8.64 9.95
N ILE A 132 -5.13 -8.92 9.06
CA ILE A 132 -5.25 -10.04 8.11
C ILE A 132 -4.39 -11.18 8.65
N PRO A 133 -5.00 -12.32 9.02
CA PRO A 133 -4.24 -13.46 9.56
C PRO A 133 -3.20 -13.98 8.55
N ARG A 134 -2.04 -14.40 9.07
CA ARG A 134 -0.94 -14.87 8.24
C ARG A 134 -1.29 -16.07 7.37
N ASP A 135 -2.15 -16.95 7.85
CA ASP A 135 -2.60 -18.11 7.10
C ASP A 135 -3.45 -17.76 5.89
N ARG A 136 -3.91 -16.52 5.80
CA ARG A 136 -4.68 -16.00 4.66
C ARG A 136 -3.83 -15.22 3.66
N VAL A 137 -2.54 -15.04 3.93
CA VAL A 137 -1.61 -14.32 3.04
C VAL A 137 -0.77 -15.31 2.27
N HIS A 138 -0.70 -15.15 0.95
CA HIS A 138 0.02 -16.07 0.06
C HIS A 138 0.99 -15.37 -0.89
#